data_becac99e79725f919303edf9faf76e68
#
_entry.id   becac99e79725f919303edf9faf76e68
#
_cell.length_a   1.000
_cell.length_b   1.000
_cell.length_c   1.000
_cell.angle_alpha   90.00
_cell.angle_beta   90.00
_cell.angle_gamma   90.00
#
_symmetry.space_group_name_H-M   'P 1'
#
loop_
_entity.id
_entity.type
_entity.pdbx_description
1 polymer ?
#
loop_
_entity_poly.entity_id
_entity_poly.type
_entity_poly.pdbx_seq_one_letter_code
_entity_poly.pdbx_strand_id
1 'polypeptide(L)'
;LSRYYAIFNNANIKVLLFDDFIKNPIAFTQKIYKFLEVNPAFIPDTSNIANISGVPTNNIIGKTVSFLRHYRLLPKFHISKILPKWVVQIMFKLAYKKPEPISSVLRKKLTNKYYKEDILELEKLIGKDLSHWL
;
A
#
# COMPACT_ATOMS: atom_id res chain seq x y z
N LEU A 1 -14.38 -12.01 -3.22
CA LEU A 1 -14.74 -12.41 -1.85
C LEU A 1 -15.84 -13.46 -1.83
N SER A 2 -16.96 -13.29 -2.56
CA SER A 2 -18.08 -14.22 -2.57
C SER A 2 -17.69 -15.69 -2.82
N ARG A 3 -16.73 -15.93 -3.73
CA ARG A 3 -16.21 -17.30 -3.97
C ARG A 3 -15.54 -17.91 -2.74
N TYR A 4 -14.86 -17.10 -1.93
CA TYR A 4 -14.25 -17.59 -0.69
C TYR A 4 -15.31 -17.92 0.37
N TYR A 5 -16.33 -17.06 0.52
CA TYR A 5 -17.45 -17.32 1.42
C TYR A 5 -18.27 -18.55 1.03
N ALA A 6 -18.30 -18.92 -0.26
CA ALA A 6 -18.96 -20.12 -0.72
C ALA A 6 -18.21 -21.42 -0.41
N ILE A 7 -16.88 -21.34 -0.19
CA ILE A 7 -16.03 -22.53 -0.02
C ILE A 7 -15.58 -22.68 1.43
N PHE A 8 -15.25 -21.58 2.10
CA PHE A 8 -14.69 -21.60 3.45
C PHE A 8 -15.71 -21.15 4.48
N ASN A 9 -15.58 -21.66 5.70
CA ASN A 9 -16.38 -21.19 6.81
C ASN A 9 -16.09 -19.69 7.06
N ASN A 10 -17.14 -18.91 7.27
CA ASN A 10 -17.04 -17.46 7.51
C ASN A 10 -16.17 -17.12 8.74
N ALA A 11 -16.11 -18.01 9.74
CA ALA A 11 -15.24 -17.85 10.90
C ALA A 11 -13.74 -17.83 10.53
N ASN A 12 -13.37 -18.44 9.41
CA ASN A 12 -11.99 -18.49 8.92
C ASN A 12 -11.64 -17.33 7.96
N ILE A 13 -12.60 -16.42 7.72
CA ILE A 13 -12.41 -15.29 6.81
C ILE A 13 -12.50 -13.98 7.59
N LYS A 14 -11.43 -13.20 7.61
CA LYS A 14 -11.41 -11.86 8.19
C LYS A 14 -11.18 -10.81 7.12
N VAL A 15 -12.19 -10.01 6.84
CA VAL A 15 -12.07 -8.87 5.90
C VAL A 15 -11.69 -7.62 6.68
N LEU A 16 -10.59 -7.00 6.26
CA LEU A 16 -10.03 -5.80 6.86
C LEU A 16 -9.89 -4.72 5.78
N LEU A 17 -10.22 -3.47 6.12
CA LEU A 17 -10.08 -2.34 5.21
C LEU A 17 -8.72 -1.67 5.41
N PHE A 18 -8.04 -1.34 4.32
CA PHE A 18 -6.75 -0.66 4.36
C PHE A 18 -6.85 0.74 5.01
N ASP A 19 -8.01 1.39 4.90
CA ASP A 19 -8.27 2.67 5.55
C ASP A 19 -8.17 2.58 7.08
N ASP A 20 -8.59 1.45 7.67
CA ASP A 20 -8.43 1.19 9.09
C ASP A 20 -6.96 1.03 9.47
N PHE A 21 -6.16 0.41 8.61
CA PHE A 21 -4.72 0.29 8.79
C PHE A 21 -4.03 1.66 8.80
N ILE A 22 -4.36 2.53 7.84
CA ILE A 22 -3.79 3.88 7.76
C ILE A 22 -4.13 4.70 9.01
N LYS A 23 -5.37 4.58 9.52
CA LYS A 23 -5.82 5.33 10.71
C LYS A 23 -5.10 4.89 11.99
N ASN A 24 -4.95 3.60 12.20
CA ASN A 24 -4.30 3.05 13.39
C ASN A 24 -3.65 1.69 13.11
N PRO A 25 -2.38 1.67 12.63
CA PRO A 25 -1.68 0.44 12.29
C PRO A 25 -1.56 -0.55 13.45
N ILE A 26 -1.36 -0.07 14.67
CA ILE A 26 -1.19 -0.92 15.87
C ILE A 26 -2.51 -1.63 16.17
N ALA A 27 -3.61 -0.88 16.34
CA ALA A 27 -4.91 -1.47 16.59
C ALA A 27 -5.37 -2.41 15.47
N PHE A 28 -5.05 -2.08 14.24
CA PHE A 28 -5.33 -2.93 13.07
C PHE A 28 -4.58 -4.27 13.17
N THR A 29 -3.29 -4.25 13.47
CA THR A 29 -2.48 -5.46 13.61
C THR A 29 -2.93 -6.31 14.82
N GLN A 30 -3.31 -5.67 15.91
CA GLN A 30 -3.87 -6.39 17.09
C GLN A 30 -5.20 -7.11 16.77
N LYS A 31 -6.04 -6.55 15.87
CA LYS A 31 -7.24 -7.25 15.37
C LYS A 31 -6.89 -8.50 14.58
N ILE A 32 -5.79 -8.46 13.82
CA ILE A 32 -5.26 -9.63 13.08
C ILE A 32 -4.77 -10.69 14.07
N TYR A 33 -3.98 -10.29 15.07
CA TYR A 33 -3.47 -11.21 16.08
C TYR A 33 -4.59 -11.92 16.85
N LYS A 34 -5.65 -11.18 17.23
CA LYS A 34 -6.83 -11.79 17.86
C LYS A 34 -7.53 -12.80 16.95
N PHE A 35 -7.62 -12.50 15.66
CA PHE A 35 -8.23 -13.42 14.70
C PHE A 35 -7.39 -14.69 14.48
N LEU A 36 -6.07 -14.57 14.54
CA LEU A 36 -5.14 -15.69 14.42
C LEU A 36 -4.90 -16.43 15.74
N GLU A 37 -5.56 -16.01 16.82
CA GLU A 37 -5.42 -16.58 18.18
C GLU A 37 -3.96 -16.53 18.69
N VAL A 38 -3.18 -15.54 18.25
CA VAL A 38 -1.84 -15.29 18.76
C VAL A 38 -1.83 -14.11 19.73
N ASN A 39 -0.71 -13.93 20.46
CA ASN A 39 -0.61 -12.89 21.49
C ASN A 39 -0.93 -11.47 20.93
N PRO A 40 -2.07 -10.86 21.31
CA PRO A 40 -2.44 -9.54 20.82
C PRO A 40 -1.69 -8.38 21.50
N ALA A 41 -0.94 -8.64 22.57
CA ALA A 41 -0.18 -7.62 23.29
C ALA A 41 1.13 -7.24 22.57
N PHE A 42 1.55 -8.00 21.55
CA PHE A 42 2.72 -7.66 20.76
C PHE A 42 2.46 -6.35 20.00
N ILE A 43 3.37 -5.39 20.14
CA ILE A 43 3.34 -4.10 19.44
C ILE A 43 4.41 -4.14 18.34
N PRO A 44 4.02 -4.18 17.04
CA PRO A 44 4.97 -4.14 15.95
C PRO A 44 5.61 -2.75 15.83
N ASP A 45 6.88 -2.70 15.42
CA ASP A 45 7.52 -1.44 15.04
C ASP A 45 6.95 -0.97 13.69
N THR A 46 6.16 0.10 13.74
CA THR A 46 5.55 0.74 12.56
C THR A 46 6.27 2.01 12.14
N SER A 47 7.46 2.29 12.66
CA SER A 47 8.24 3.51 12.36
C SER A 47 8.74 3.54 10.92
N ASN A 48 8.95 2.38 10.32
CA ASN A 48 9.47 2.26 8.97
C ASN A 48 8.36 2.07 7.93
N ILE A 49 8.20 3.05 7.07
CA ILE A 49 7.30 2.93 5.90
C ILE A 49 8.07 2.27 4.77
N ALA A 50 7.74 1.02 4.46
CA ALA A 50 8.28 0.30 3.32
C ALA A 50 7.52 0.65 2.02
N ASN A 51 8.19 0.45 0.88
CA ASN A 51 7.57 0.58 -0.46
C ASN A 51 6.98 1.96 -0.77
N ILE A 52 7.70 3.02 -0.42
CA ILE A 52 7.29 4.38 -0.79
C ILE A 52 7.26 4.47 -2.32
N SER A 53 6.08 4.70 -2.87
CA SER A 53 5.91 4.94 -4.31
C SER A 53 6.48 6.29 -4.70
N GLY A 54 7.17 6.34 -5.85
CA GLY A 54 7.72 7.57 -6.39
C GLY A 54 7.70 7.56 -7.92
N VAL A 55 7.55 8.75 -8.50
CA VAL A 55 7.70 8.97 -9.92
C VAL A 55 9.13 9.49 -10.16
N PRO A 56 9.87 8.94 -11.14
CA PRO A 56 11.21 9.45 -11.46
C PRO A 56 11.17 10.94 -11.79
N THR A 57 12.12 11.69 -11.28
CA THR A 57 12.29 13.09 -11.63
C THR A 57 12.90 13.21 -13.04
N ASN A 58 12.60 14.31 -13.73
CA ASN A 58 13.16 14.57 -15.09
C ASN A 58 14.62 15.08 -15.05
N ASN A 59 15.23 15.17 -13.87
CA ASN A 59 16.63 15.54 -13.74
C ASN A 59 17.57 14.38 -14.18
N ILE A 60 18.85 14.68 -14.35
CA ILE A 60 19.87 13.70 -14.77
C ILE A 60 19.89 12.50 -13.82
N ILE A 61 19.81 12.73 -12.52
CA ILE A 61 19.81 11.67 -11.48
C ILE A 61 18.61 10.75 -11.65
N GLY A 62 17.41 11.30 -11.82
CA GLY A 62 16.19 10.51 -12.03
C GLY A 62 16.24 9.66 -13.29
N LYS A 63 16.74 10.23 -14.39
CA LYS A 63 16.93 9.52 -15.67
C LYS A 63 17.93 8.39 -15.52
N THR A 64 19.08 8.64 -14.89
CA THR A 64 20.14 7.63 -14.68
C THR A 64 19.65 6.49 -13.79
N VAL A 65 19.01 6.80 -12.67
CA VAL A 65 18.47 5.77 -11.77
C VAL A 65 17.37 4.95 -12.45
N SER A 66 16.50 5.59 -13.23
CA SER A 66 15.46 4.90 -14.01
C SER A 66 16.05 3.98 -15.08
N PHE A 67 17.07 4.43 -15.79
CA PHE A 67 17.79 3.64 -16.78
C PHE A 67 18.43 2.41 -16.12
N LEU A 68 19.19 2.58 -15.05
CA LEU A 68 19.82 1.48 -14.31
C LEU A 68 18.81 0.48 -13.77
N ARG A 69 17.64 0.96 -13.32
CA ARG A 69 16.54 0.11 -12.85
C ARG A 69 15.90 -0.67 -13.99
N HIS A 70 15.66 -0.01 -15.14
CA HIS A 70 15.06 -0.63 -16.33
C HIS A 70 15.90 -1.81 -16.81
N TYR A 71 17.20 -1.64 -16.89
CA TYR A 71 18.15 -2.69 -17.29
C TYR A 71 18.50 -3.68 -16.18
N ARG A 72 17.83 -3.63 -15.01
CA ARG A 72 18.10 -4.47 -13.84
C ARG A 72 19.57 -4.46 -13.38
N LEU A 73 20.27 -3.36 -13.60
CA LEU A 73 21.66 -3.22 -13.21
C LEU A 73 21.81 -2.91 -11.70
N LEU A 74 20.83 -2.19 -11.11
CA LEU A 74 20.86 -1.83 -9.68
C LEU A 74 21.01 -3.04 -8.73
N PRO A 75 20.27 -4.16 -8.89
CA PRO A 75 20.45 -5.32 -8.03
C PRO A 75 21.79 -6.03 -8.21
N LYS A 76 22.35 -6.00 -9.43
CA LYS A 76 23.62 -6.67 -9.74
C LYS A 76 24.83 -5.95 -9.09
N PHE A 77 24.77 -4.64 -8.99
CA PHE A 77 25.92 -3.85 -8.48
C PHE A 77 25.98 -3.70 -6.97
N HIS A 78 25.07 -4.30 -6.20
CA HIS A 78 25.11 -4.20 -4.70
C HIS A 78 25.52 -2.79 -4.22
N ILE A 79 24.90 -1.76 -4.82
CA ILE A 79 25.26 -0.35 -4.58
C ILE A 79 25.29 -0.01 -3.09
N SER A 80 24.43 -0.66 -2.30
CA SER A 80 24.40 -0.54 -0.84
C SER A 80 25.64 -1.09 -0.13
N LYS A 81 26.47 -1.91 -0.80
CA LYS A 81 27.75 -2.39 -0.26
C LYS A 81 28.91 -1.43 -0.56
N ILE A 82 28.77 -0.63 -1.63
CA ILE A 82 29.80 0.30 -2.11
C ILE A 82 29.60 1.69 -1.54
N LEU A 83 28.35 2.14 -1.44
CA LEU A 83 28.00 3.48 -0.95
C LEU A 83 27.39 3.42 0.45
N PRO A 84 27.73 4.39 1.32
CA PRO A 84 27.06 4.55 2.62
C PRO A 84 25.54 4.68 2.44
N LYS A 85 24.76 4.12 3.37
CA LYS A 85 23.28 4.13 3.31
C LYS A 85 22.69 5.53 3.14
N TRP A 86 23.28 6.54 3.77
CA TRP A 86 22.81 7.92 3.68
C TRP A 86 22.97 8.50 2.27
N VAL A 87 24.04 8.15 1.53
CA VAL A 87 24.24 8.56 0.14
C VAL A 87 23.17 7.95 -0.75
N VAL A 88 22.90 6.65 -0.57
CA VAL A 88 21.86 5.94 -1.32
C VAL A 88 20.48 6.56 -1.06
N GLN A 89 20.17 6.90 0.18
CA GLN A 89 18.91 7.57 0.54
C GLN A 89 18.77 8.95 -0.12
N ILE A 90 19.83 9.76 -0.11
CA ILE A 90 19.83 11.07 -0.79
C ILE A 90 19.63 10.90 -2.31
N MET A 91 20.34 9.96 -2.93
CA MET A 91 20.19 9.68 -4.36
C MET A 91 18.74 9.30 -4.70
N PHE A 92 18.13 8.40 -3.92
CA PHE A 92 16.74 8.03 -4.13
C PHE A 92 15.78 9.20 -3.91
N LYS A 93 16.00 10.02 -2.88
CA LYS A 93 15.19 11.22 -2.62
C LYS A 93 15.25 12.23 -3.76
N LEU A 94 16.42 12.39 -4.41
CA LEU A 94 16.60 13.27 -5.57
C LEU A 94 16.10 12.66 -6.88
N ALA A 95 16.15 11.33 -6.99
CA ALA A 95 15.72 10.60 -8.18
C ALA A 95 14.21 10.45 -8.30
N TYR A 96 13.47 10.49 -7.18
CA TYR A 96 12.04 10.26 -7.13
C TYR A 96 11.31 11.40 -6.43
N LYS A 97 10.16 11.79 -6.96
CA LYS A 97 9.22 12.70 -6.31
C LYS A 97 7.90 11.97 -6.01
N LYS A 98 7.15 12.45 -5.04
CA LYS A 98 5.79 11.95 -4.83
C LYS A 98 4.96 12.17 -6.10
N PRO A 99 4.19 11.18 -6.56
CA PRO A 99 3.24 11.39 -7.65
C PRO A 99 2.23 12.46 -7.24
N GLU A 100 1.81 13.27 -8.18
CA GLU A 100 0.72 14.21 -7.95
C GLU A 100 -0.57 13.44 -7.69
N PRO A 101 -1.29 13.73 -6.62
CA PRO A 101 -2.54 13.06 -6.35
C PRO A 101 -3.57 13.41 -7.41
N ILE A 102 -4.34 12.41 -7.83
CA ILE A 102 -5.49 12.64 -8.70
C ILE A 102 -6.46 13.57 -7.96
N SER A 103 -7.01 14.57 -8.64
CA SER A 103 -7.99 15.48 -8.04
C SER A 103 -9.17 14.69 -7.44
N SER A 104 -9.69 15.14 -6.31
CA SER A 104 -10.81 14.48 -5.63
C SER A 104 -12.04 14.35 -6.52
N VAL A 105 -12.30 15.34 -7.36
CA VAL A 105 -13.41 15.37 -8.33
C VAL A 105 -13.22 14.25 -9.37
N LEU A 106 -12.02 14.14 -9.95
CA LEU A 106 -11.74 13.10 -10.95
C LEU A 106 -11.78 11.71 -10.32
N ARG A 107 -11.24 11.55 -9.10
CA ARG A 107 -11.30 10.29 -8.35
C ARG A 107 -12.74 9.87 -8.15
N LYS A 108 -13.60 10.73 -7.61
CA LYS A 108 -15.03 10.44 -7.41
C LYS A 108 -15.75 10.07 -8.71
N LYS A 109 -15.50 10.84 -9.79
CA LYS A 109 -16.06 10.55 -11.11
C LYS A 109 -15.68 9.17 -11.61
N LEU A 110 -14.41 8.79 -11.50
CA LEU A 110 -13.92 7.48 -11.93
C LEU A 110 -14.46 6.36 -11.03
N THR A 111 -14.45 6.55 -9.72
CA THR A 111 -14.99 5.57 -8.77
C THR A 111 -16.48 5.32 -9.03
N ASN A 112 -17.28 6.37 -9.15
CA ASN A 112 -18.72 6.24 -9.44
C ASN A 112 -18.99 5.60 -10.79
N LYS A 113 -18.17 5.89 -11.81
CA LYS A 113 -18.37 5.34 -13.15
C LYS A 113 -18.04 3.85 -13.25
N TYR A 114 -16.97 3.41 -12.55
CA TYR A 114 -16.42 2.07 -12.78
C TYR A 114 -16.56 1.11 -11.60
N TYR A 115 -16.73 1.61 -10.38
CA TYR A 115 -16.65 0.78 -9.17
C TYR A 115 -17.84 0.92 -8.24
N LYS A 116 -18.83 1.78 -8.57
CA LYS A 116 -19.97 2.02 -7.69
C LYS A 116 -20.73 0.73 -7.35
N GLU A 117 -21.05 -0.08 -8.36
CA GLU A 117 -21.79 -1.32 -8.16
C GLU A 117 -20.97 -2.30 -7.33
N ASP A 118 -19.69 -2.48 -7.65
CA ASP A 118 -18.78 -3.37 -6.90
C ASP A 118 -18.65 -2.94 -5.43
N ILE A 119 -18.60 -1.62 -5.15
CA ILE A 119 -18.51 -1.08 -3.79
C ILE A 119 -19.80 -1.36 -3.03
N LEU A 120 -20.97 -1.17 -3.64
CA LEU A 120 -22.25 -1.45 -3.01
C LEU A 120 -22.46 -2.96 -2.75
N GLU A 121 -22.01 -3.81 -3.65
CA GLU A 121 -22.02 -5.27 -3.44
C GLU A 121 -21.05 -5.67 -2.30
N LEU A 122 -19.87 -5.08 -2.30
CA LEU A 122 -18.89 -5.32 -1.23
C LEU A 122 -19.43 -4.88 0.13
N GLU A 123 -20.06 -3.70 0.21
CA GLU A 123 -20.69 -3.17 1.42
C GLU A 123 -21.71 -4.16 2.00
N LYS A 124 -22.60 -4.69 1.15
CA LYS A 124 -23.58 -5.72 1.54
C LYS A 124 -22.90 -7.01 2.02
N LEU A 125 -21.86 -7.43 1.30
CA LEU A 125 -21.17 -8.69 1.58
C LEU A 125 -20.42 -8.67 2.92
N ILE A 126 -19.79 -7.54 3.26
CA ILE A 126 -18.97 -7.42 4.48
C ILE A 126 -19.69 -6.75 5.66
N GLY A 127 -20.91 -6.20 5.41
CA GLY A 127 -21.70 -5.52 6.44
C GLY A 127 -21.05 -4.26 6.99
N LYS A 128 -20.27 -3.51 6.16
CA LYS A 128 -19.59 -2.27 6.57
C LYS A 128 -19.95 -1.14 5.61
N ASP A 129 -20.17 0.06 6.16
CA ASP A 129 -20.38 1.27 5.37
C ASP A 129 -19.09 1.65 4.58
N LEU A 130 -19.22 1.69 3.27
CA LEU A 130 -18.17 2.10 2.32
C LEU A 130 -18.56 3.37 1.54
N SER A 131 -19.60 4.10 1.96
CA SER A 131 -20.08 5.31 1.30
C SER A 131 -18.99 6.37 1.11
N HIS A 132 -18.01 6.39 2.01
CA HIS A 132 -16.86 7.30 1.93
C HIS A 132 -15.90 7.02 0.77
N TRP A 133 -16.05 5.89 0.08
CA TRP A 133 -15.30 5.58 -1.14
C TRP A 133 -15.96 6.16 -2.40
N LEU A 134 -17.25 6.51 -2.34
CA LEU A 134 -18.05 7.12 -3.40
C LEU A 134 -18.04 8.65 -3.27
#